data_68ae6d383a96fad63449d8d85ad95202
#
_entry.id   68ae6d383a96fad63449d8d85ad95202
#
_cell.length_a   1.000
_cell.length_b   1.000
_cell.length_c   1.000
_cell.angle_alpha   90.00
_cell.angle_beta   90.00
_cell.angle_gamma   90.00
#
_symmetry.space_group_name_H-M   'P 1'
#
loop_
_entity.id
_entity.type
_entity.pdbx_description
1 polymer ?
#
loop_
_entity_poly.entity_id
_entity_poly.type
_entity_poly.pdbx_seq_one_letter_code
_entity_poly.pdbx_strand_id
1 'polypeptide(L)'
;VSAAINNVHNIDCIKGMQSLATGSVDLVFADPPFNIGYDYDVYQDNLEADDYLKWTSRWIEQVVRVLKDDGTFWLAIGDEYAAEMKVLMQQEFGLTCRSWVIWYYTFGVNCKRKFNRSHAHLFHMVKDSKQFTFNASEIRVPSARQLVYGDKRANPNGRLPDDTWILRPQDLPTGFTADDDTWYFPRVAGTFKERLGVHGCQMPEQLLGRIIRASSDPGELVMDPFAGSGTTLAVAKKLQRNYLGFELSEQYIDAVENRLQQITPGDDLDGSPEPQISAPATANGRQLGNKPKKKTPMDTDQPSLPGIDV
;
A
#
# COMPACT_ATOMS: atom_id res chain seq x y z
N VAL A 1 3.44 -20.84 23.53
CA VAL A 1 4.25 -21.23 22.34
C VAL A 1 4.32 -19.99 21.46
N SER A 2 5.54 -19.51 21.14
CA SER A 2 5.73 -18.37 20.24
C SER A 2 5.21 -18.72 18.84
N ALA A 3 4.61 -17.75 18.15
CA ALA A 3 4.17 -17.93 16.77
C ALA A 3 5.38 -18.26 15.86
N ALA A 4 5.22 -19.27 15.01
CA ALA A 4 6.28 -19.68 14.10
C ALA A 4 6.50 -18.63 13.00
N ILE A 5 7.76 -18.28 12.77
CA ILE A 5 8.18 -17.38 11.67
C ILE A 5 8.02 -18.12 10.33
N ASN A 6 7.88 -17.35 9.26
CA ASN A 6 7.60 -17.80 7.89
C ASN A 6 6.27 -18.56 7.78
N ASN A 7 5.27 -18.04 8.50
CA ASN A 7 3.94 -18.62 8.56
C ASN A 7 2.85 -17.54 8.66
N VAL A 8 1.61 -17.93 8.37
CA VAL A 8 0.39 -17.18 8.69
C VAL A 8 -0.40 -17.99 9.73
N HIS A 9 -0.95 -17.33 10.73
CA HIS A 9 -1.65 -17.97 11.83
C HIS A 9 -3.11 -17.56 11.88
N ASN A 10 -4.01 -18.55 11.99
CA ASN A 10 -5.44 -18.32 12.18
C ASN A 10 -5.71 -17.94 13.63
N ILE A 11 -5.53 -16.68 13.95
CA ILE A 11 -5.70 -16.13 15.30
C ILE A 11 -5.94 -14.62 15.25
N ASP A 12 -6.63 -14.09 16.25
CA ASP A 12 -6.74 -12.66 16.50
C ASP A 12 -5.35 -12.02 16.64
N CYS A 13 -5.13 -10.88 15.94
CA CYS A 13 -3.83 -10.24 15.86
C CYS A 13 -3.27 -9.82 17.23
N ILE A 14 -4.12 -9.37 18.18
CA ILE A 14 -3.71 -9.01 19.53
C ILE A 14 -3.18 -10.22 20.25
N LYS A 15 -3.92 -11.33 20.22
CA LYS A 15 -3.51 -12.59 20.83
C LYS A 15 -2.25 -13.17 20.17
N GLY A 16 -2.17 -13.10 18.84
CA GLY A 16 -1.01 -13.54 18.09
C GLY A 16 0.24 -12.75 18.49
N MET A 17 0.16 -11.43 18.48
CA MET A 17 1.27 -10.58 18.89
C MET A 17 1.67 -10.77 20.36
N GLN A 18 0.73 -11.01 21.27
CA GLN A 18 1.02 -11.29 22.68
C GLN A 18 1.96 -12.49 22.87
N SER A 19 1.99 -13.43 21.93
CA SER A 19 2.89 -14.58 21.97
C SER A 19 4.34 -14.26 21.55
N LEU A 20 4.58 -13.09 20.96
CA LEU A 20 5.88 -12.65 20.48
C LEU A 20 6.69 -11.95 21.58
N ALA A 21 8.01 -12.07 21.49
CA ALA A 21 8.90 -11.30 22.35
C ALA A 21 8.84 -9.80 22.04
N THR A 22 9.04 -8.97 23.05
CA THR A 22 9.21 -7.52 22.88
C THR A 22 10.43 -7.24 22.00
N GLY A 23 10.30 -6.28 21.05
CA GLY A 23 11.42 -5.89 20.20
C GLY A 23 11.91 -7.01 19.27
N SER A 24 11.02 -7.84 18.73
CA SER A 24 11.36 -8.99 17.89
C SER A 24 11.06 -8.79 16.39
N VAL A 25 10.37 -7.73 16.01
CA VAL A 25 9.91 -7.47 14.64
C VAL A 25 10.61 -6.24 14.07
N ASP A 26 11.15 -6.34 12.87
CA ASP A 26 11.86 -5.25 12.19
C ASP A 26 10.89 -4.30 11.48
N LEU A 27 9.92 -4.84 10.78
CA LEU A 27 8.93 -4.08 10.03
C LEU A 27 7.52 -4.62 10.30
N VAL A 28 6.60 -3.72 10.65
CA VAL A 28 5.16 -4.01 10.64
C VAL A 28 4.49 -3.21 9.52
N PHE A 29 3.73 -3.89 8.68
CA PHE A 29 2.76 -3.26 7.79
C PHE A 29 1.36 -3.70 8.20
N ALA A 30 0.46 -2.75 8.45
CA ALA A 30 -0.93 -3.03 8.83
C ALA A 30 -1.91 -2.34 7.88
N ASP A 31 -2.87 -3.11 7.36
CA ASP A 31 -4.03 -2.66 6.59
C ASP A 31 -5.31 -3.14 7.31
N PRO A 32 -5.66 -2.53 8.46
CA PRO A 32 -6.80 -2.96 9.27
C PRO A 32 -8.12 -2.69 8.55
N PRO A 33 -9.23 -3.33 8.96
CA PRO A 33 -10.57 -2.89 8.57
C PRO A 33 -10.77 -1.40 8.85
N PHE A 34 -11.37 -0.65 7.90
CA PHE A 34 -11.45 0.82 7.97
C PHE A 34 -12.70 1.34 8.69
N ASN A 35 -13.53 0.45 9.19
CA ASN A 35 -14.82 0.77 9.82
C ASN A 35 -15.77 1.55 8.90
N ILE A 36 -15.87 1.13 7.65
CA ILE A 36 -16.68 1.74 6.60
C ILE A 36 -17.87 0.88 6.15
N GLY A 37 -18.15 -0.20 6.86
CA GLY A 37 -19.24 -1.13 6.58
C GLY A 37 -18.93 -2.10 5.45
N TYR A 38 -17.65 -2.48 5.26
CA TYR A 38 -17.29 -3.51 4.30
C TYR A 38 -17.73 -4.90 4.83
N ASP A 39 -18.27 -5.72 3.95
CA ASP A 39 -18.78 -7.05 4.28
C ASP A 39 -17.64 -8.07 4.29
N TYR A 40 -17.03 -8.25 5.47
CA TYR A 40 -16.05 -9.32 5.72
C TYR A 40 -16.77 -10.59 6.19
N ASP A 41 -16.14 -11.74 6.02
CA ASP A 41 -16.72 -13.04 6.42
C ASP A 41 -16.80 -13.26 7.94
N VAL A 42 -15.79 -12.77 8.68
CA VAL A 42 -15.66 -13.02 10.14
C VAL A 42 -15.50 -11.74 10.98
N TYR A 43 -15.52 -10.55 10.37
CA TYR A 43 -15.34 -9.28 11.07
C TYR A 43 -16.47 -8.30 10.75
N GLN A 44 -16.96 -7.61 11.77
CA GLN A 44 -18.00 -6.59 11.66
C GLN A 44 -17.38 -5.20 11.50
N ASP A 45 -17.38 -4.65 10.28
CA ASP A 45 -16.70 -3.40 9.90
C ASP A 45 -17.61 -2.15 10.05
N ASN A 46 -18.41 -2.10 11.14
CA ASN A 46 -19.34 -1.01 11.42
C ASN A 46 -19.49 -0.78 12.94
N LEU A 47 -18.37 -0.76 13.64
CA LEU A 47 -18.32 -0.46 15.07
C LEU A 47 -18.65 1.01 15.32
N GLU A 48 -19.15 1.32 16.51
CA GLU A 48 -19.19 2.71 16.98
C GLU A 48 -17.79 3.31 17.04
N ALA A 49 -17.64 4.60 16.70
CA ALA A 49 -16.33 5.24 16.53
C ALA A 49 -15.39 5.05 17.74
N ASP A 50 -15.93 5.24 18.96
CA ASP A 50 -15.15 5.08 20.19
C ASP A 50 -14.68 3.64 20.41
N ASP A 51 -15.49 2.65 20.04
CA ASP A 51 -15.13 1.24 20.20
C ASP A 51 -14.13 0.81 19.15
N TYR A 52 -14.23 1.33 17.92
CA TYR A 52 -13.22 1.16 16.89
C TYR A 52 -11.87 1.74 17.32
N LEU A 53 -11.84 2.96 17.86
CA LEU A 53 -10.60 3.58 18.34
C LEU A 53 -10.00 2.86 19.55
N LYS A 54 -10.82 2.37 20.50
CA LYS A 54 -10.34 1.55 21.61
C LYS A 54 -9.73 0.22 21.12
N TRP A 55 -10.39 -0.45 20.17
CA TRP A 55 -9.86 -1.67 19.58
C TRP A 55 -8.54 -1.38 18.85
N THR A 56 -8.49 -0.27 18.11
CA THR A 56 -7.29 0.18 17.39
C THR A 56 -6.12 0.46 18.35
N SER A 57 -6.37 1.18 19.43
CA SER A 57 -5.34 1.45 20.46
C SER A 57 -4.74 0.14 21.00
N ARG A 58 -5.55 -0.88 21.26
CA ARG A 58 -5.10 -2.16 21.80
C ARG A 58 -4.17 -2.94 20.85
N TRP A 59 -4.47 -2.99 19.55
CA TRP A 59 -3.57 -3.69 18.63
C TRP A 59 -2.33 -2.87 18.29
N ILE A 60 -2.43 -1.52 18.21
CA ILE A 60 -1.25 -0.65 18.04
C ILE A 60 -0.30 -0.77 19.25
N GLU A 61 -0.82 -0.86 20.46
CA GLU A 61 -0.01 -1.13 21.65
C GLU A 61 0.86 -2.38 21.47
N GLN A 62 0.27 -3.47 20.97
CA GLN A 62 1.01 -4.69 20.71
C GLN A 62 2.03 -4.53 19.57
N VAL A 63 1.69 -3.81 18.49
CA VAL A 63 2.64 -3.47 17.42
C VAL A 63 3.86 -2.74 18.01
N VAL A 64 3.63 -1.69 18.79
CA VAL A 64 4.72 -0.92 19.42
C VAL A 64 5.58 -1.78 20.35
N ARG A 65 4.96 -2.69 21.10
CA ARG A 65 5.67 -3.62 21.98
C ARG A 65 6.58 -4.57 21.22
N VAL A 66 6.08 -5.19 20.15
CA VAL A 66 6.85 -6.19 19.39
C VAL A 66 7.85 -5.58 18.42
N LEU A 67 7.65 -4.33 18.01
CA LEU A 67 8.54 -3.61 17.10
C LEU A 67 9.89 -3.35 17.79
N LYS A 68 10.99 -3.60 17.08
CA LYS A 68 12.35 -3.22 17.51
C LYS A 68 12.46 -1.71 17.70
N ASP A 69 13.48 -1.26 18.43
CA ASP A 69 13.66 0.17 18.67
C ASP A 69 14.04 0.94 17.40
N ASP A 70 14.75 0.29 16.47
CA ASP A 70 15.08 0.77 15.13
C ASP A 70 14.07 0.30 14.05
N GLY A 71 13.02 -0.39 14.47
CA GLY A 71 11.98 -0.93 13.59
C GLY A 71 11.02 0.14 13.05
N THR A 72 10.35 -0.21 11.98
CA THR A 72 9.41 0.66 11.26
C THR A 72 8.00 0.10 11.28
N PHE A 73 7.02 0.97 11.50
CA PHE A 73 5.61 0.66 11.40
C PHE A 73 4.94 1.46 10.28
N TRP A 74 4.37 0.77 9.31
CA TRP A 74 3.52 1.35 8.28
C TRP A 74 2.05 1.00 8.51
N LEU A 75 1.20 2.02 8.50
CA LEU A 75 -0.25 1.88 8.61
C LEU A 75 -0.93 2.40 7.35
N ALA A 76 -1.71 1.55 6.69
CA ALA A 76 -2.66 1.96 5.66
C ALA A 76 -4.03 2.23 6.28
N ILE A 77 -4.71 3.33 5.90
CA ILE A 77 -6.03 3.69 6.43
C ILE A 77 -6.79 4.60 5.45
N GLY A 78 -8.11 4.56 5.50
CA GLY A 78 -8.99 5.50 4.81
C GLY A 78 -9.02 6.87 5.46
N ASP A 79 -9.63 7.85 4.76
CA ASP A 79 -9.74 9.24 5.20
C ASP A 79 -10.63 9.41 6.46
N GLU A 80 -11.51 8.45 6.75
CA GLU A 80 -12.44 8.51 7.89
C GLU A 80 -11.72 8.61 9.24
N TYR A 81 -10.60 7.91 9.40
CA TYR A 81 -9.88 7.81 10.68
C TYR A 81 -8.39 8.19 10.57
N ALA A 82 -7.95 8.73 9.43
CA ALA A 82 -6.53 9.05 9.23
C ALA A 82 -5.97 10.05 10.25
N ALA A 83 -6.76 11.05 10.64
CA ALA A 83 -6.35 12.04 11.62
C ALA A 83 -6.23 11.43 13.03
N GLU A 84 -7.25 10.68 13.45
CA GLU A 84 -7.30 9.98 14.73
C GLU A 84 -6.15 8.99 14.89
N MET A 85 -5.88 8.20 13.84
CA MET A 85 -4.76 7.24 13.84
C MET A 85 -3.42 7.93 14.03
N LYS A 86 -3.19 9.04 13.32
CA LYS A 86 -1.95 9.81 13.47
C LYS A 86 -1.79 10.35 14.86
N VAL A 87 -2.85 10.95 15.43
CA VAL A 87 -2.84 11.51 16.78
C VAL A 87 -2.59 10.40 17.81
N LEU A 88 -3.31 9.29 17.70
CA LEU A 88 -3.17 8.12 18.56
C LEU A 88 -1.72 7.61 18.57
N MET A 89 -1.16 7.33 17.41
CA MET A 89 0.21 6.82 17.30
C MET A 89 1.27 7.78 17.87
N GLN A 90 1.10 9.08 17.68
CA GLN A 90 2.05 10.07 18.17
C GLN A 90 1.89 10.39 19.64
N GLN A 91 0.65 10.60 20.13
CA GLN A 91 0.40 11.11 21.48
C GLN A 91 0.33 10.00 22.53
N GLU A 92 -0.27 8.86 22.20
CA GLU A 92 -0.37 7.76 23.16
C GLU A 92 0.84 6.83 23.13
N PHE A 93 1.37 6.56 21.94
CA PHE A 93 2.46 5.59 21.77
C PHE A 93 3.83 6.20 21.50
N GLY A 94 3.93 7.54 21.39
CA GLY A 94 5.19 8.25 21.24
C GLY A 94 5.92 8.01 19.92
N LEU A 95 5.24 7.43 18.92
CA LEU A 95 5.84 7.19 17.61
C LEU A 95 6.08 8.49 16.85
N THR A 96 7.16 8.55 16.08
CA THR A 96 7.46 9.68 15.20
C THR A 96 6.96 9.39 13.78
N CYS A 97 6.10 10.24 13.24
CA CYS A 97 5.68 10.17 11.84
C CYS A 97 6.79 10.72 10.95
N ARG A 98 7.43 9.87 10.14
CA ARG A 98 8.46 10.25 9.16
C ARG A 98 7.87 10.77 7.87
N SER A 99 6.77 10.14 7.41
CA SER A 99 6.04 10.56 6.22
C SER A 99 4.57 10.25 6.36
N TRP A 100 3.74 11.12 5.85
CA TRP A 100 2.33 10.89 5.61
C TRP A 100 2.15 10.80 4.10
N VAL A 101 2.15 9.58 3.59
CA VAL A 101 2.12 9.31 2.15
C VAL A 101 0.68 9.19 1.67
N ILE A 102 0.40 9.76 0.52
CA ILE A 102 -0.87 9.60 -0.18
C ILE A 102 -0.69 8.56 -1.30
N TRP A 103 -1.25 7.38 -1.08
CA TRP A 103 -1.38 6.39 -2.14
C TRP A 103 -2.57 6.74 -3.02
N TYR A 104 -2.29 7.20 -4.22
CA TYR A 104 -3.29 7.53 -5.22
C TYR A 104 -3.57 6.32 -6.12
N TYR A 105 -4.85 6.05 -6.40
CA TYR A 105 -5.26 4.95 -7.25
C TYR A 105 -6.46 5.32 -8.13
N THR A 106 -6.63 4.58 -9.23
CA THR A 106 -7.81 4.66 -10.09
C THR A 106 -8.94 3.75 -9.57
N PHE A 107 -10.14 3.93 -10.11
CA PHE A 107 -11.33 3.14 -9.72
C PHE A 107 -11.74 3.31 -8.25
N GLY A 108 -11.64 4.54 -7.76
CA GLY A 108 -12.11 4.89 -6.43
C GLY A 108 -13.64 4.85 -6.30
N VAL A 109 -14.12 5.15 -5.10
CA VAL A 109 -15.56 5.18 -4.80
C VAL A 109 -16.21 6.37 -5.49
N ASN A 110 -17.24 6.09 -6.32
CA ASN A 110 -18.02 7.12 -7.00
C ASN A 110 -19.10 7.68 -6.06
N CYS A 111 -19.02 8.98 -5.76
CA CYS A 111 -19.88 9.65 -4.79
C CYS A 111 -20.89 10.58 -5.49
N LYS A 112 -22.10 10.74 -4.87
CA LYS A 112 -23.15 11.61 -5.41
C LYS A 112 -23.20 13.00 -4.79
N ARG A 113 -22.71 13.18 -3.55
CA ARG A 113 -22.82 14.41 -2.76
C ARG A 113 -21.50 14.87 -2.11
N LYS A 114 -20.37 14.24 -2.46
CA LYS A 114 -19.01 14.61 -2.08
C LYS A 114 -18.06 14.26 -3.22
N PHE A 115 -16.81 14.70 -3.18
CA PHE A 115 -15.80 14.32 -4.15
C PHE A 115 -15.57 12.80 -4.14
N ASN A 116 -15.22 12.25 -5.30
CA ASN A 116 -14.88 10.84 -5.41
C ASN A 116 -13.61 10.54 -4.62
N ARG A 117 -13.61 9.42 -3.89
CA ARG A 117 -12.41 8.95 -3.19
C ARG A 117 -11.55 8.14 -4.14
N SER A 118 -10.27 8.50 -4.25
CA SER A 118 -9.29 7.82 -5.10
C SER A 118 -7.92 7.70 -4.45
N HIS A 119 -7.87 7.73 -3.11
CA HIS A 119 -6.62 7.60 -2.36
C HIS A 119 -6.84 6.89 -1.02
N ALA A 120 -5.73 6.40 -0.47
CA ALA A 120 -5.61 5.98 0.92
C ALA A 120 -4.37 6.63 1.55
N HIS A 121 -4.34 6.66 2.87
CA HIS A 121 -3.25 7.24 3.65
C HIS A 121 -2.31 6.12 4.11
N LEU A 122 -1.00 6.36 3.97
CA LEU A 122 0.03 5.47 4.47
C LEU A 122 0.89 6.26 5.45
N PHE A 123 0.91 5.84 6.71
CA PHE A 123 1.75 6.46 7.73
C PHE A 123 3.04 5.68 7.92
N HIS A 124 4.17 6.33 7.67
CA HIS A 124 5.50 5.83 7.99
C HIS A 124 5.88 6.27 9.41
N MET A 125 5.81 5.36 10.35
CA MET A 125 6.03 5.61 11.77
C MET A 125 7.27 4.88 12.27
N VAL A 126 8.04 5.51 13.15
CA VAL A 126 9.22 4.92 13.78
C VAL A 126 9.24 5.22 15.27
N LYS A 127 9.91 4.38 16.09
CA LYS A 127 10.14 4.66 17.51
C LYS A 127 11.21 5.72 17.69
N ASP A 128 12.39 5.52 17.10
CA ASP A 128 13.49 6.49 17.14
C ASP A 128 13.63 7.17 15.78
N SER A 129 13.47 8.48 15.77
CA SER A 129 13.60 9.31 14.56
C SER A 129 15.03 9.43 14.03
N LYS A 130 16.02 8.99 14.81
CA LYS A 130 17.46 9.04 14.46
C LYS A 130 18.05 7.68 14.10
N GLN A 131 17.42 6.60 14.59
CA GLN A 131 17.88 5.23 14.37
C GLN A 131 16.72 4.37 13.87
N PHE A 132 16.62 4.23 12.56
CA PHE A 132 15.66 3.35 11.91
C PHE A 132 16.17 2.95 10.53
N THR A 133 15.77 1.77 10.08
CA THR A 133 16.12 1.28 8.74
C THR A 133 15.43 2.10 7.67
N PHE A 134 16.20 2.73 6.78
CA PHE A 134 15.70 3.45 5.61
C PHE A 134 16.63 3.31 4.41
N ASN A 135 16.36 2.35 3.54
CA ASN A 135 17.18 1.98 2.40
C ASN A 135 16.91 2.88 1.19
N ALA A 136 17.36 4.12 1.27
CA ALA A 136 17.13 5.14 0.24
C ALA A 136 17.59 4.72 -1.16
N SER A 137 18.68 3.94 -1.27
CA SER A 137 19.19 3.43 -2.54
C SER A 137 18.23 2.48 -3.26
N GLU A 138 17.48 1.67 -2.51
CA GLU A 138 16.60 0.62 -3.01
C GLU A 138 15.29 1.15 -3.63
N ILE A 139 14.96 2.41 -3.33
CA ILE A 139 13.68 3.02 -3.74
C ILE A 139 13.87 4.30 -4.56
N ARG A 140 15.11 4.59 -5.00
CA ARG A 140 15.35 5.77 -5.85
C ARG A 140 14.66 5.63 -7.19
N VAL A 141 14.17 6.76 -7.68
CA VAL A 141 13.45 6.91 -8.95
C VAL A 141 14.17 7.96 -9.80
N PRO A 142 13.95 7.99 -11.12
CA PRO A 142 14.53 9.00 -12.01
C PRO A 142 14.25 10.42 -11.52
N SER A 143 15.20 11.33 -11.70
CA SER A 143 15.09 12.72 -11.28
C SER A 143 14.89 13.64 -12.48
N ALA A 144 13.74 14.32 -12.55
CA ALA A 144 13.50 15.34 -13.58
C ALA A 144 14.56 16.46 -13.54
N ARG A 145 15.05 16.82 -12.34
CA ARG A 145 16.11 17.79 -12.16
C ARG A 145 17.39 17.39 -12.88
N GLN A 146 17.72 16.11 -12.89
CA GLN A 146 18.87 15.56 -13.61
C GLN A 146 18.57 15.37 -15.09
N LEU A 147 17.50 14.65 -15.42
CA LEU A 147 17.21 14.20 -16.78
C LEU A 147 16.71 15.33 -17.68
N VAL A 148 15.90 16.23 -17.15
CA VAL A 148 15.27 17.33 -17.90
C VAL A 148 16.10 18.59 -17.88
N TYR A 149 16.60 18.97 -16.69
CA TYR A 149 17.30 20.24 -16.50
C TYR A 149 18.83 20.11 -16.52
N GLY A 150 19.38 18.89 -16.56
CA GLY A 150 20.82 18.66 -16.58
C GLY A 150 21.57 19.25 -15.37
N ASP A 151 20.89 19.42 -14.22
CA ASP A 151 21.47 20.02 -13.03
C ASP A 151 22.53 19.09 -12.42
N LYS A 152 23.78 19.48 -12.50
CA LYS A 152 24.93 18.73 -11.99
C LYS A 152 24.93 18.51 -10.47
N ARG A 153 24.08 19.24 -9.73
CA ARG A 153 23.91 19.08 -8.27
C ARG A 153 22.89 17.96 -7.93
N ALA A 154 22.16 17.47 -8.92
CA ALA A 154 21.24 16.37 -8.73
C ALA A 154 22.02 15.07 -8.45
N ASN A 155 21.46 14.21 -7.59
CA ASN A 155 22.06 12.90 -7.33
C ASN A 155 22.04 12.06 -8.64
N PRO A 156 23.19 11.54 -9.10
CA PRO A 156 23.26 10.76 -10.34
C PRO A 156 22.45 9.44 -10.27
N ASN A 157 22.21 8.93 -9.07
CA ASN A 157 21.41 7.71 -8.84
C ASN A 157 19.92 7.99 -8.66
N GLY A 158 19.44 9.18 -9.03
CA GLY A 158 18.05 9.56 -8.91
C GLY A 158 17.69 10.19 -7.57
N ARG A 159 16.41 10.36 -7.31
CA ARG A 159 15.84 10.99 -6.11
C ARG A 159 14.97 10.00 -5.34
N LEU A 160 14.59 10.31 -4.11
CA LEU A 160 13.53 9.63 -3.40
C LEU A 160 12.17 10.02 -4.02
N PRO A 161 11.19 9.10 -4.08
CA PRO A 161 9.82 9.45 -4.43
C PRO A 161 9.27 10.50 -3.46
N ASP A 162 8.39 11.35 -3.94
CA ASP A 162 7.66 12.28 -3.08
C ASP A 162 6.58 11.53 -2.27
N ASP A 163 6.10 12.12 -1.19
CA ASP A 163 5.07 11.55 -0.32
C ASP A 163 3.64 11.72 -0.84
N THR A 164 3.50 12.34 -2.00
CA THR A 164 2.25 12.50 -2.73
C THR A 164 2.51 12.41 -4.23
N TRP A 165 1.47 12.59 -5.05
CA TRP A 165 1.67 12.74 -6.48
C TRP A 165 1.92 14.20 -6.84
N ILE A 166 2.81 14.44 -7.80
CA ILE A 166 3.13 15.76 -8.29
C ILE A 166 2.67 15.86 -9.73
N LEU A 167 1.86 16.89 -10.02
CA LEU A 167 1.63 17.33 -11.38
C LEU A 167 2.93 17.94 -11.90
N ARG A 168 3.58 17.26 -12.84
CA ARG A 168 4.78 17.76 -13.49
C ARG A 168 4.41 18.27 -14.87
N PRO A 169 4.41 19.60 -15.09
CA PRO A 169 4.15 20.14 -16.40
C PRO A 169 5.25 19.80 -17.43
N GLN A 170 6.34 19.17 -16.97
CA GLN A 170 7.50 18.81 -17.78
C GLN A 170 7.61 17.30 -17.98
N ASP A 171 6.52 16.59 -18.08
CA ASP A 171 6.51 15.18 -18.44
C ASP A 171 7.19 15.04 -19.80
N LEU A 172 8.43 14.64 -19.78
CA LEU A 172 9.26 14.64 -20.95
C LEU A 172 9.98 13.32 -21.19
N PRO A 173 10.30 13.13 -22.45
CA PRO A 173 10.22 11.88 -23.16
C PRO A 173 11.37 10.92 -23.02
N THR A 174 12.34 11.09 -22.17
CA THR A 174 13.51 10.22 -22.18
C THR A 174 13.77 9.57 -20.82
N GLY A 175 13.13 8.42 -20.57
CA GLY A 175 13.41 7.60 -19.41
C GLY A 175 12.90 8.13 -18.09
N PHE A 176 12.02 9.14 -18.13
CA PHE A 176 11.31 9.67 -16.98
C PHE A 176 9.80 9.51 -17.20
N THR A 177 9.14 8.80 -16.30
CA THR A 177 7.69 8.77 -16.23
C THR A 177 7.23 9.48 -14.97
N ALA A 178 6.15 10.27 -15.05
CA ALA A 178 5.62 10.99 -13.91
C ALA A 178 5.28 10.04 -12.74
N ASP A 179 4.94 8.81 -13.07
CA ASP A 179 4.51 7.77 -12.15
C ASP A 179 5.66 7.20 -11.29
N ASP A 180 6.90 7.29 -11.76
CA ASP A 180 8.06 6.71 -11.08
C ASP A 180 8.32 7.34 -9.71
N ASP A 181 8.02 8.63 -9.52
CA ASP A 181 8.31 9.32 -8.28
C ASP A 181 7.05 9.70 -7.47
N THR A 182 5.99 8.98 -7.65
CA THR A 182 4.73 9.14 -6.93
C THR A 182 4.33 7.83 -6.24
N TRP A 183 3.28 7.87 -5.43
CA TRP A 183 2.65 6.69 -4.86
C TRP A 183 1.39 6.33 -5.65
N TYR A 184 1.50 6.38 -6.97
CA TYR A 184 0.46 5.94 -7.88
C TYR A 184 0.62 4.44 -8.15
N PHE A 185 -0.20 3.62 -7.52
CA PHE A 185 -0.29 2.19 -7.77
C PHE A 185 -1.74 1.82 -8.02
N PRO A 186 -2.07 1.15 -9.12
CA PRO A 186 -3.42 0.74 -9.40
C PRO A 186 -3.95 -0.15 -8.28
N ARG A 187 -5.18 0.11 -7.84
CA ARG A 187 -5.88 -0.79 -6.92
C ARG A 187 -6.15 -2.12 -7.59
N VAL A 188 -5.79 -3.23 -6.94
CA VAL A 188 -6.07 -4.58 -7.45
C VAL A 188 -7.57 -4.85 -7.40
N ALA A 189 -8.24 -4.77 -8.56
CA ALA A 189 -9.70 -4.88 -8.66
C ALA A 189 -10.12 -5.57 -9.98
N GLY A 190 -11.33 -6.08 -10.04
CA GLY A 190 -11.94 -6.59 -11.26
C GLY A 190 -11.11 -7.65 -11.97
N THR A 191 -10.56 -7.32 -13.13
CA THR A 191 -9.82 -8.22 -14.02
C THR A 191 -8.30 -8.10 -13.92
N PHE A 192 -7.77 -7.49 -12.87
CA PHE A 192 -6.34 -7.41 -12.65
C PHE A 192 -5.71 -8.81 -12.58
N LYS A 193 -4.58 -8.99 -13.26
CA LYS A 193 -3.91 -10.29 -13.39
C LYS A 193 -3.40 -10.84 -12.07
N GLU A 194 -2.98 -9.96 -11.16
CA GLU A 194 -2.47 -10.33 -9.83
C GLU A 194 -3.58 -10.61 -8.80
N ARG A 195 -4.87 -10.43 -9.20
CA ARG A 195 -5.99 -10.62 -8.30
C ARG A 195 -6.23 -12.10 -8.01
N LEU A 196 -6.16 -12.47 -6.73
CA LEU A 196 -6.44 -13.84 -6.27
C LEU A 196 -7.94 -14.18 -6.27
N GLY A 197 -8.81 -13.17 -6.13
CA GLY A 197 -10.26 -13.35 -6.16
C GLY A 197 -10.89 -13.84 -4.84
N VAL A 198 -10.11 -14.13 -3.82
CA VAL A 198 -10.59 -14.59 -2.51
C VAL A 198 -10.81 -13.45 -1.53
N HIS A 199 -10.02 -12.39 -1.59
CA HIS A 199 -10.14 -11.20 -0.74
C HIS A 199 -10.48 -9.96 -1.57
N GLY A 200 -11.44 -9.16 -1.11
CA GLY A 200 -11.95 -8.01 -1.88
C GLY A 200 -11.02 -6.80 -1.91
N CYS A 201 -10.13 -6.68 -0.94
CA CYS A 201 -9.23 -5.53 -0.74
C CYS A 201 -7.76 -5.94 -0.81
N GLN A 202 -7.37 -6.66 -1.87
CA GLN A 202 -5.98 -7.06 -2.07
C GLN A 202 -5.08 -5.86 -2.36
N MET A 203 -3.97 -5.74 -1.63
CA MET A 203 -2.95 -4.72 -1.84
C MET A 203 -2.09 -5.02 -3.08
N PRO A 204 -1.61 -4.00 -3.81
CA PRO A 204 -0.65 -4.19 -4.91
C PRO A 204 0.74 -4.61 -4.40
N GLU A 205 1.35 -5.61 -5.03
CA GLU A 205 2.71 -6.04 -4.65
C GLU A 205 3.76 -4.96 -4.86
N GLN A 206 3.63 -4.15 -5.91
CA GLN A 206 4.57 -3.06 -6.19
C GLN A 206 4.57 -1.98 -5.09
N LEU A 207 3.40 -1.65 -4.53
CA LEU A 207 3.28 -0.74 -3.40
C LEU A 207 4.01 -1.29 -2.17
N LEU A 208 3.71 -2.55 -1.80
CA LEU A 208 4.34 -3.21 -0.65
C LEU A 208 5.83 -3.46 -0.88
N GLY A 209 6.23 -3.72 -2.12
CA GLY A 209 7.63 -3.83 -2.48
C GLY A 209 8.43 -2.57 -2.20
N ARG A 210 7.89 -1.39 -2.51
CA ARG A 210 8.52 -0.11 -2.16
C ARG A 210 8.66 0.07 -0.64
N ILE A 211 7.60 -0.24 0.11
CA ILE A 211 7.59 -0.14 1.58
C ILE A 211 8.62 -1.10 2.20
N ILE A 212 8.60 -2.37 1.82
CA ILE A 212 9.45 -3.41 2.41
C ILE A 212 10.92 -3.19 2.07
N ARG A 213 11.25 -2.79 0.83
CA ARG A 213 12.63 -2.44 0.45
C ARG A 213 13.15 -1.22 1.24
N ALA A 214 12.31 -0.20 1.40
CA ALA A 214 12.71 1.01 2.13
C ALA A 214 12.96 0.75 3.61
N SER A 215 12.22 -0.17 4.24
CA SER A 215 12.07 -0.24 5.70
C SER A 215 12.56 -1.55 6.31
N SER A 216 13.22 -2.39 5.54
CA SER A 216 13.82 -3.65 6.04
C SER A 216 14.96 -4.12 5.16
N ASP A 217 15.82 -4.99 5.73
CA ASP A 217 16.91 -5.67 5.03
C ASP A 217 16.59 -7.16 4.78
N PRO A 218 17.22 -7.83 3.79
CA PRO A 218 17.07 -9.26 3.60
C PRO A 218 17.36 -10.04 4.89
N GLY A 219 16.51 -11.01 5.21
CA GLY A 219 16.58 -11.81 6.43
C GLY A 219 15.87 -11.23 7.64
N GLU A 220 15.49 -9.96 7.63
CA GLU A 220 14.69 -9.33 8.68
C GLU A 220 13.23 -9.80 8.68
N LEU A 221 12.53 -9.60 9.79
CA LEU A 221 11.16 -10.04 10.00
C LEU A 221 10.16 -8.95 9.67
N VAL A 222 9.32 -9.22 8.66
CA VAL A 222 8.17 -8.41 8.26
C VAL A 222 6.90 -9.05 8.83
N MET A 223 6.10 -8.30 9.57
CA MET A 223 4.86 -8.76 10.17
C MET A 223 3.65 -8.01 9.60
N ASP A 224 2.57 -8.74 9.37
CA ASP A 224 1.25 -8.20 9.00
C ASP A 224 0.19 -8.70 10.00
N PRO A 225 -0.33 -7.82 10.88
CA PRO A 225 -1.37 -8.20 11.84
C PRO A 225 -2.74 -8.48 11.20
N PHE A 226 -2.93 -8.11 9.93
CA PHE A 226 -4.18 -8.25 9.17
C PHE A 226 -3.90 -8.83 7.79
N ALA A 227 -3.42 -10.07 7.74
CA ALA A 227 -2.81 -10.65 6.54
C ALA A 227 -3.73 -10.68 5.31
N GLY A 228 -5.04 -10.84 5.49
CA GLY A 228 -6.04 -10.82 4.43
C GLY A 228 -5.67 -11.72 3.24
N SER A 229 -5.32 -11.12 2.11
CA SER A 229 -4.85 -11.84 0.91
C SER A 229 -3.39 -12.31 0.99
N GLY A 230 -2.67 -12.00 2.07
CA GLY A 230 -1.26 -12.36 2.29
C GLY A 230 -0.26 -11.62 1.40
N THR A 231 -0.63 -10.48 0.82
CA THR A 231 0.28 -9.79 -0.11
C THR A 231 1.55 -9.31 0.58
N THR A 232 1.47 -8.80 1.81
CA THR A 232 2.66 -8.42 2.60
C THR A 232 3.62 -9.59 2.78
N LEU A 233 3.08 -10.77 3.12
CA LEU A 233 3.87 -11.99 3.35
C LEU A 233 4.50 -12.50 2.05
N ALA A 234 3.73 -12.47 0.96
CA ALA A 234 4.19 -12.85 -0.37
C ALA A 234 5.35 -11.96 -0.84
N VAL A 235 5.21 -10.64 -0.70
CA VAL A 235 6.25 -9.67 -1.06
C VAL A 235 7.48 -9.82 -0.16
N ALA A 236 7.29 -9.98 1.15
CA ALA A 236 8.41 -10.23 2.07
C ALA A 236 9.19 -11.49 1.65
N LYS A 237 8.52 -12.59 1.33
CA LYS A 237 9.16 -13.81 0.85
C LYS A 237 9.90 -13.61 -0.47
N LYS A 238 9.27 -12.97 -1.47
CA LYS A 238 9.91 -12.65 -2.76
C LYS A 238 11.17 -11.81 -2.57
N LEU A 239 11.14 -10.86 -1.65
CA LEU A 239 12.26 -9.97 -1.33
C LEU A 239 13.25 -10.57 -0.31
N GLN A 240 13.18 -11.87 -0.01
CA GLN A 240 14.08 -12.58 0.90
C GLN A 240 14.04 -12.10 2.37
N ARG A 241 12.88 -11.59 2.82
CA ARG A 241 12.61 -11.30 4.22
C ARG A 241 11.91 -12.50 4.85
N ASN A 242 12.08 -12.67 6.16
CA ASN A 242 11.20 -13.51 6.94
C ASN A 242 9.83 -12.81 7.07
N TYR A 243 8.79 -13.59 7.26
CA TYR A 243 7.43 -13.05 7.35
C TYR A 243 6.64 -13.71 8.48
N LEU A 244 5.65 -12.97 8.97
CA LEU A 244 4.70 -13.45 9.96
C LEU A 244 3.36 -12.75 9.76
N GLY A 245 2.26 -13.49 9.67
CA GLY A 245 0.93 -12.93 9.50
C GLY A 245 -0.08 -13.48 10.49
N PHE A 246 -1.10 -12.67 10.81
CA PHE A 246 -2.28 -13.07 11.55
C PHE A 246 -3.53 -12.82 10.73
N GLU A 247 -4.45 -13.77 10.72
CA GLU A 247 -5.71 -13.70 9.97
C GLU A 247 -6.80 -14.45 10.73
N LEU A 248 -8.02 -13.90 10.77
CA LEU A 248 -9.16 -14.51 11.44
C LEU A 248 -9.90 -15.50 10.55
N SER A 249 -9.94 -15.25 9.24
CA SER A 249 -10.65 -16.09 8.29
C SER A 249 -9.84 -17.33 7.93
N GLU A 250 -10.35 -18.50 8.25
CA GLU A 250 -9.76 -19.78 7.87
C GLU A 250 -9.68 -19.93 6.35
N GLN A 251 -10.69 -19.44 5.63
CA GLN A 251 -10.70 -19.45 4.16
C GLN A 251 -9.56 -18.62 3.56
N TYR A 252 -9.23 -17.48 4.18
CA TYR A 252 -8.11 -16.65 3.72
C TYR A 252 -6.77 -17.29 4.06
N ILE A 253 -6.65 -17.95 5.20
CA ILE A 253 -5.44 -18.71 5.57
C ILE A 253 -5.09 -19.74 4.49
N ASP A 254 -6.03 -20.60 4.10
CA ASP A 254 -5.81 -21.62 3.07
C ASP A 254 -5.31 -21.00 1.75
N ALA A 255 -5.92 -19.88 1.34
CA ALA A 255 -5.52 -19.18 0.13
C ALA A 255 -4.12 -18.57 0.24
N VAL A 256 -3.77 -17.99 1.39
CA VAL A 256 -2.45 -17.40 1.66
C VAL A 256 -1.38 -18.49 1.71
N GLU A 257 -1.62 -19.60 2.37
CA GLU A 257 -0.68 -20.73 2.43
C GLU A 257 -0.41 -21.29 1.04
N ASN A 258 -1.46 -21.52 0.24
CA ASN A 258 -1.31 -21.97 -1.14
C ASN A 258 -0.50 -20.98 -2.00
N ARG A 259 -0.74 -19.67 -1.84
CA ARG A 259 0.04 -18.63 -2.51
C ARG A 259 1.50 -18.68 -2.10
N LEU A 260 1.78 -18.73 -0.81
CA LEU A 260 3.13 -18.74 -0.27
C LEU A 260 3.91 -19.99 -0.69
N GLN A 261 3.29 -21.15 -0.82
CA GLN A 261 3.93 -22.38 -1.31
C GLN A 261 4.43 -22.26 -2.76
N GLN A 262 3.79 -21.42 -3.58
CA GLN A 262 4.14 -21.23 -4.98
C GLN A 262 5.26 -20.20 -5.20
N ILE A 263 5.60 -19.42 -4.18
CA ILE A 263 6.59 -18.35 -4.25
C ILE A 263 7.97 -18.87 -3.89
N THR A 264 8.96 -18.54 -4.74
CA THR A 264 10.38 -18.74 -4.50
C THR A 264 11.02 -17.40 -4.07
N PRO A 265 11.88 -17.36 -3.04
CA PRO A 265 12.64 -16.16 -2.72
C PRO A 265 13.44 -15.67 -3.93
N GLY A 266 13.27 -14.40 -4.29
CA GLY A 266 13.87 -13.80 -5.48
C GLY A 266 12.93 -13.71 -6.70
N ASP A 267 11.71 -14.25 -6.62
CA ASP A 267 10.70 -14.05 -7.66
C ASP A 267 10.38 -12.55 -7.84
N ASP A 268 10.05 -12.18 -9.07
CA ASP A 268 9.60 -10.83 -9.41
C ASP A 268 8.29 -10.48 -8.69
N LEU A 269 8.12 -9.21 -8.35
CA LEU A 269 6.84 -8.71 -7.82
C LEU A 269 5.79 -8.70 -8.93
N ASP A 270 4.59 -9.15 -8.58
CA ASP A 270 3.46 -9.13 -9.48
C ASP A 270 2.92 -7.71 -9.71
N GLY A 271 2.14 -7.58 -10.78
CA GLY A 271 1.51 -6.33 -11.17
C GLY A 271 2.46 -5.37 -11.89
N SER A 272 1.84 -4.38 -12.51
CA SER A 272 2.56 -3.26 -13.14
C SER A 272 1.93 -1.97 -12.61
N PRO A 273 2.72 -0.91 -12.36
CA PRO A 273 2.17 0.40 -12.03
C PRO A 273 1.32 0.94 -13.20
N GLU A 274 1.47 0.42 -14.40
CA GLU A 274 0.72 0.84 -15.57
C GLU A 274 -0.65 0.17 -15.65
N PRO A 275 -1.78 0.91 -15.45
CA PRO A 275 -3.12 0.33 -15.39
C PRO A 275 -3.52 -0.49 -16.61
N GLN A 276 -3.04 -0.10 -17.81
CA GLN A 276 -3.34 -0.81 -19.05
C GLN A 276 -2.70 -2.19 -19.13
N ILE A 277 -1.56 -2.37 -18.45
CA ILE A 277 -0.85 -3.67 -18.37
C ILE A 277 -1.52 -4.54 -17.30
N SER A 278 -1.82 -3.95 -16.15
CA SER A 278 -2.40 -4.65 -15.00
C SER A 278 -3.87 -5.02 -15.21
N ALA A 279 -4.65 -4.13 -15.83
CA ALA A 279 -6.07 -4.31 -16.11
C ALA A 279 -6.34 -4.16 -17.61
N PRO A 280 -6.13 -5.19 -18.42
CA PRO A 280 -6.43 -5.13 -19.84
C PRO A 280 -7.92 -4.85 -20.08
N ALA A 281 -8.22 -4.05 -21.10
CA ALA A 281 -9.58 -3.71 -21.46
C ALA A 281 -10.44 -4.97 -21.66
N THR A 282 -11.62 -4.99 -21.02
CA THR A 282 -12.56 -6.12 -21.10
C THR A 282 -13.96 -5.64 -21.48
N ALA A 283 -14.70 -6.47 -22.21
CA ALA A 283 -16.13 -6.33 -22.38
C ALA A 283 -16.81 -7.55 -21.75
N ASN A 284 -17.73 -7.33 -20.82
CA ASN A 284 -18.45 -8.40 -20.12
C ASN A 284 -17.53 -9.47 -19.51
N GLY A 285 -16.39 -9.04 -18.91
CA GLY A 285 -15.39 -9.95 -18.33
C GLY A 285 -14.53 -10.71 -19.34
N ARG A 286 -14.61 -10.38 -20.64
CA ARG A 286 -13.74 -10.95 -21.69
C ARG A 286 -12.77 -9.90 -22.18
N GLN A 287 -11.52 -10.28 -22.46
CA GLN A 287 -10.54 -9.39 -23.09
C GLN A 287 -11.09 -8.89 -24.43
N LEU A 288 -11.12 -7.56 -24.59
CA LEU A 288 -11.34 -6.96 -25.90
C LEU A 288 -10.06 -7.17 -26.71
N GLY A 289 -10.13 -8.01 -27.75
CA GLY A 289 -9.04 -8.04 -28.73
C GLY A 289 -8.84 -6.62 -29.29
N ASN A 290 -7.59 -6.28 -29.63
CA ASN A 290 -7.20 -4.99 -30.22
C ASN A 290 -8.01 -4.74 -31.50
N LYS A 291 -9.21 -4.21 -31.36
CA LYS A 291 -9.92 -3.61 -32.51
C LYS A 291 -9.36 -2.20 -32.70
N PRO A 292 -8.92 -1.83 -33.90
CA PRO A 292 -8.50 -0.45 -34.17
C PRO A 292 -9.64 0.49 -33.80
N LYS A 293 -9.34 1.52 -33.00
CA LYS A 293 -10.31 2.59 -32.66
C LYS A 293 -10.88 3.14 -33.95
N LYS A 294 -12.18 2.93 -34.21
CA LYS A 294 -12.88 3.73 -35.23
C LYS A 294 -12.74 5.18 -34.79
N LYS A 295 -12.13 6.01 -35.63
CA LYS A 295 -12.16 7.47 -35.45
C LYS A 295 -13.61 7.89 -35.40
N THR A 296 -14.08 8.36 -34.26
CA THR A 296 -15.36 9.06 -34.14
C THR A 296 -15.22 10.35 -34.95
N PRO A 297 -16.18 10.72 -35.83
CA PRO A 297 -16.16 12.02 -36.45
C PRO A 297 -16.21 13.08 -35.34
N MET A 298 -15.36 14.10 -35.42
CA MET A 298 -15.46 15.27 -34.54
C MET A 298 -16.85 15.88 -34.77
N ASP A 299 -17.68 15.88 -33.74
CA ASP A 299 -18.87 16.71 -33.68
C ASP A 299 -18.40 18.19 -33.60
N THR A 300 -18.66 18.92 -34.64
CA THR A 300 -18.27 20.34 -34.80
C THR A 300 -19.29 21.32 -34.21
N ASP A 301 -20.17 20.82 -33.30
CA ASP A 301 -21.16 21.67 -32.62
C ASP A 301 -20.88 21.76 -31.12
N GLN A 302 -19.84 22.51 -30.75
CA GLN A 302 -19.81 23.17 -29.44
C GLN A 302 -20.31 24.59 -29.58
N PRO A 303 -21.37 24.99 -28.87
CA PRO A 303 -21.78 26.37 -28.81
C PRO A 303 -20.69 27.20 -28.11
N SER A 304 -20.23 28.26 -28.76
CA SER A 304 -19.34 29.28 -28.21
C SER A 304 -19.96 29.88 -26.94
N LEU A 305 -19.22 29.83 -25.82
CA LEU A 305 -19.57 30.58 -24.61
C LEU A 305 -19.54 32.09 -24.94
N PRO A 306 -20.52 32.89 -24.50
CA PRO A 306 -20.49 34.33 -24.67
C PRO A 306 -19.33 34.93 -23.89
N GLY A 307 -18.61 35.87 -24.54
CA GLY A 307 -17.44 36.54 -23.99
C GLY A 307 -17.77 37.29 -22.69
N ILE A 308 -16.87 37.17 -21.74
CA ILE A 308 -16.80 38.05 -20.58
C ILE A 308 -15.93 39.22 -21.04
N ASP A 309 -16.53 40.35 -21.31
CA ASP A 309 -15.84 41.65 -21.44
C ASP A 309 -15.38 42.10 -20.05
N VAL A 310 -14.20 42.67 -19.99
CA VAL A 310 -13.38 43.09 -18.84
C VAL A 310 -14.13 44.01 -17.87
#